data_863616b4356ae11516a386ba3d55f30d
#
_entry.id   863616b4356ae11516a386ba3d55f30d
#
_cell.length_a   1.000
_cell.length_b   1.000
_cell.length_c   1.000
_cell.angle_alpha   90.00
_cell.angle_beta   90.00
_cell.angle_gamma   90.00
#
_symmetry.space_group_name_H-M   'P 1'
#
loop_
_entity.id
_entity.type
_entity.pdbx_description
1 polymer ?
#
loop_
_entity_poly.entity_id
_entity_poly.type
_entity_poly.pdbx_seq_one_letter_code
_entity_poly.pdbx_strand_id
1 'polypeptide(L)'
;RRTNSAYFAAAVYKTFKNFCRQVQDSLKERNITAPVHVLKADGGTLPLDIALKQPVETIFTGPAASVLGIEALGAPQVKSISLDVGGTTTDIAFWENGLPLLARHGAKVAGYPTAVRSFHMRSVGIGGDSRIRRTETGFEVGPERIGPAMAVGGCEPTLSDALIVAGRVGFGDKAAAHKGMQQLCLMGETAAEVAMQVVEAAVSVIEATINEMLHEWSIQPVYTVNDVIKGTEFEPELLVGVGGGAAGLIMALGERMGLPVEIPAGATVANAVGAA
;
A
#
# COMPACT_ATOMS: atom_id res chain seq x y z
N ARG A 1 3.07 -4.99 24.32
CA ARG A 1 2.02 -4.44 23.42
C ARG A 1 1.35 -3.21 24.00
N ARG A 2 0.73 -3.27 25.21
CA ARG A 2 0.03 -2.12 25.82
C ARG A 2 0.95 -0.91 25.97
N THR A 3 2.18 -1.08 26.44
CA THR A 3 3.19 -0.03 26.55
C THR A 3 3.49 0.62 25.20
N ASN A 4 3.68 -0.19 24.15
CA ASN A 4 3.94 0.31 22.80
C ASN A 4 2.72 1.09 22.28
N SER A 5 1.50 0.58 22.48
CA SER A 5 0.27 1.31 22.09
C SER A 5 0.15 2.65 22.80
N ALA A 6 0.46 2.70 24.11
CA ALA A 6 0.44 3.96 24.86
C ALA A 6 1.51 4.95 24.36
N TYR A 7 2.70 4.45 24.07
CA TYR A 7 3.78 5.26 23.48
C TYR A 7 3.37 5.85 22.13
N PHE A 8 2.89 5.01 21.21
CA PHE A 8 2.44 5.49 19.89
C PHE A 8 1.23 6.42 19.99
N ALA A 9 0.27 6.16 20.90
CA ALA A 9 -0.83 7.08 21.15
C ALA A 9 -0.32 8.48 21.55
N ALA A 10 0.65 8.54 22.46
CA ALA A 10 1.25 9.80 22.88
C ALA A 10 2.04 10.47 21.76
N ALA A 11 2.81 9.69 20.98
CA ALA A 11 3.63 10.21 19.89
C ALA A 11 2.79 10.87 18.78
N VAL A 12 1.64 10.27 18.40
CA VAL A 12 0.79 10.79 17.33
C VAL A 12 -0.26 11.79 17.80
N TYR A 13 -0.50 11.90 19.11
CA TYR A 13 -1.61 12.67 19.68
C TYR A 13 -1.67 14.11 19.17
N LYS A 14 -0.55 14.85 19.22
CA LYS A 14 -0.52 16.27 18.84
C LYS A 14 -0.86 16.46 17.36
N THR A 15 -0.25 15.66 16.50
CA THR A 15 -0.46 15.71 15.05
C THR A 15 -1.90 15.33 14.70
N PHE A 16 -2.40 14.25 15.27
CA PHE A 16 -3.77 13.78 15.05
C PHE A 16 -4.81 14.78 15.56
N LYS A 17 -4.60 15.39 16.74
CA LYS A 17 -5.48 16.44 17.27
C LYS A 17 -5.56 17.65 16.35
N ASN A 18 -4.43 18.10 15.79
CA ASN A 18 -4.41 19.21 14.85
C ASN A 18 -5.14 18.86 13.56
N PHE A 19 -4.92 17.65 13.03
CA PHE A 19 -5.65 17.15 11.87
C PHE A 19 -7.17 17.15 12.10
N CYS A 20 -7.63 16.55 13.20
CA CYS A 20 -9.06 16.52 13.54
C CYS A 20 -9.69 17.93 13.63
N ARG A 21 -8.95 18.89 14.21
CA ARG A 21 -9.41 20.27 14.26
C ARG A 21 -9.55 20.86 12.86
N GLN A 22 -8.56 20.71 12.00
CA GLN A 22 -8.61 21.19 10.62
C GLN A 22 -9.78 20.57 9.83
N VAL A 23 -10.05 19.25 10.02
CA VAL A 23 -11.21 18.59 9.41
C VAL A 23 -12.51 19.22 9.92
N GLN A 24 -12.67 19.39 11.24
CA GLN A 24 -13.86 20.00 11.83
C GLN A 24 -14.10 21.45 11.35
N ASP A 25 -13.04 22.26 11.30
CA ASP A 25 -13.11 23.63 10.82
C ASP A 25 -13.51 23.68 9.34
N SER A 26 -12.92 22.83 8.50
CA SER A 26 -13.24 22.72 7.07
C SER A 26 -14.68 22.27 6.80
N LEU A 27 -15.20 21.34 7.59
CA LEU A 27 -16.59 20.90 7.49
C LEU A 27 -17.55 22.03 7.91
N LYS A 28 -17.23 22.73 9.01
CA LYS A 28 -18.02 23.86 9.49
C LYS A 28 -18.07 24.99 8.47
N GLU A 29 -16.94 25.34 7.86
CA GLU A 29 -16.87 26.37 6.80
C GLU A 29 -17.75 26.02 5.59
N ARG A 30 -17.94 24.74 5.32
CA ARG A 30 -18.78 24.22 4.22
C ARG A 30 -20.22 23.94 4.63
N ASN A 31 -20.61 24.27 5.88
CA ASN A 31 -21.93 23.95 6.44
C ASN A 31 -22.27 22.45 6.39
N ILE A 32 -21.26 21.57 6.50
CA ILE A 32 -21.47 20.13 6.56
C ILE A 32 -21.66 19.75 8.04
N THR A 33 -22.85 19.21 8.36
CA THR A 33 -23.24 18.81 9.71
C THR A 33 -23.25 17.30 9.93
N ALA A 34 -22.83 16.53 8.93
CA ALA A 34 -22.78 15.08 9.03
C ALA A 34 -21.83 14.63 10.17
N PRO A 35 -22.17 13.57 10.91
CA PRO A 35 -21.27 13.00 11.92
C PRO A 35 -19.99 12.48 11.26
N VAL A 36 -18.86 12.76 11.88
CA VAL A 36 -17.55 12.32 11.39
C VAL A 36 -17.10 11.09 12.15
N HIS A 37 -16.82 10.03 11.42
CA HIS A 37 -16.23 8.81 11.95
C HIS A 37 -14.83 8.62 11.36
N VAL A 38 -13.95 8.02 12.13
CA VAL A 38 -12.59 7.66 11.70
C VAL A 38 -12.53 6.15 11.54
N LEU A 39 -12.04 5.70 10.40
CA LEU A 39 -11.84 4.29 10.12
C LEU A 39 -10.68 3.75 10.96
N LYS A 40 -10.82 2.53 11.46
CA LYS A 40 -9.81 1.79 12.20
C LYS A 40 -9.06 0.82 11.30
N ALA A 41 -7.91 0.37 11.78
CA ALA A 41 -7.07 -0.59 11.07
C ALA A 41 -7.71 -1.99 10.87
N ASP A 42 -8.81 -2.29 11.56
CA ASP A 42 -9.57 -3.55 11.44
C ASP A 42 -10.88 -3.41 10.66
N GLY A 43 -11.10 -2.26 10.00
CA GLY A 43 -12.33 -1.97 9.26
C GLY A 43 -13.48 -1.42 10.10
N GLY A 44 -13.37 -1.38 11.42
CA GLY A 44 -14.35 -0.73 12.28
C GLY A 44 -14.23 0.80 12.22
N THR A 45 -15.19 1.52 12.81
CA THR A 45 -15.19 2.97 12.88
C THR A 45 -15.26 3.49 14.30
N LEU A 46 -14.75 4.70 14.53
CA LEU A 46 -14.87 5.45 15.78
C LEU A 46 -15.42 6.86 15.51
N PRO A 47 -16.36 7.37 16.31
CA PRO A 47 -16.68 8.78 16.31
C PRO A 47 -15.42 9.62 16.57
N LEU A 48 -15.32 10.77 15.92
CA LEU A 48 -14.12 11.62 15.96
C LEU A 48 -13.69 12.01 17.38
N ASP A 49 -14.63 12.26 18.27
CA ASP A 49 -14.37 12.61 19.68
C ASP A 49 -13.79 11.42 20.48
N ILE A 50 -14.16 10.21 20.15
CA ILE A 50 -13.58 8.98 20.72
C ILE A 50 -12.20 8.72 20.13
N ALA A 51 -12.02 8.89 18.82
CA ALA A 51 -10.73 8.73 18.13
C ALA A 51 -9.66 9.69 18.74
N LEU A 52 -10.05 10.90 19.11
CA LEU A 52 -9.17 11.87 19.81
C LEU A 52 -8.64 11.37 21.15
N LYS A 53 -9.38 10.50 21.84
CA LYS A 53 -8.96 9.88 23.11
C LYS A 53 -8.11 8.63 22.90
N GLN A 54 -8.20 8.04 21.72
CA GLN A 54 -7.54 6.77 21.35
C GLN A 54 -6.82 6.90 20.00
N PRO A 55 -5.90 7.85 19.80
CA PRO A 55 -5.32 8.15 18.50
C PRO A 55 -4.51 6.99 17.89
N VAL A 56 -4.06 6.02 18.69
CA VAL A 56 -3.39 4.82 18.19
C VAL A 56 -4.31 3.92 17.37
N GLU A 57 -5.62 3.95 17.61
CA GLU A 57 -6.60 3.18 16.84
C GLU A 57 -6.78 3.70 15.39
N THR A 58 -6.24 4.89 15.09
CA THR A 58 -6.30 5.51 13.76
C THR A 58 -5.03 5.26 12.91
N ILE A 59 -4.11 4.45 13.41
CA ILE A 59 -2.94 4.00 12.65
C ILE A 59 -3.43 3.04 11.56
N PHE A 60 -2.86 3.15 10.33
CA PHE A 60 -3.23 2.34 9.18
C PHE A 60 -4.68 2.53 8.65
N THR A 61 -5.30 3.66 8.91
CA THR A 61 -6.62 4.02 8.36
C THR A 61 -6.64 4.00 6.83
N GLY A 62 -5.62 4.54 6.17
CA GLY A 62 -5.49 4.54 4.71
C GLY A 62 -5.46 3.13 4.11
N PRO A 63 -4.52 2.27 4.52
CA PRO A 63 -4.49 0.86 4.09
C PRO A 63 -5.79 0.11 4.38
N ALA A 64 -6.44 0.34 5.54
CA ALA A 64 -7.71 -0.27 5.87
C ALA A 64 -8.85 0.17 4.92
N ALA A 65 -8.85 1.45 4.52
CA ALA A 65 -9.82 1.94 3.53
C ALA A 65 -9.65 1.22 2.18
N SER A 66 -8.42 0.97 1.73
CA SER A 66 -8.19 0.22 0.49
C SER A 66 -8.68 -1.22 0.58
N VAL A 67 -8.49 -1.87 1.73
CA VAL A 67 -9.03 -3.22 1.98
C VAL A 67 -10.56 -3.22 1.89
N LEU A 68 -11.24 -2.30 2.57
CA LEU A 68 -12.71 -2.19 2.48
C LEU A 68 -13.19 -1.80 1.08
N GLY A 69 -12.42 -0.98 0.36
CA GLY A 69 -12.71 -0.65 -1.02
C GLY A 69 -12.65 -1.86 -1.96
N ILE A 70 -11.67 -2.74 -1.77
CA ILE A 70 -11.58 -4.02 -2.50
C ILE A 70 -12.78 -4.90 -2.16
N GLU A 71 -13.17 -4.98 -0.89
CA GLU A 71 -14.35 -5.73 -0.47
C GLU A 71 -15.62 -5.23 -1.18
N ALA A 72 -15.79 -3.92 -1.26
CA ALA A 72 -16.95 -3.29 -1.91
C ALA A 72 -16.94 -3.44 -3.45
N LEU A 73 -15.76 -3.50 -4.08
CA LEU A 73 -15.61 -3.65 -5.52
C LEU A 73 -15.70 -5.11 -6.00
N GLY A 74 -15.63 -6.08 -5.09
CA GLY A 74 -15.68 -7.50 -5.37
C GLY A 74 -14.54 -8.25 -4.67
N ALA A 75 -14.79 -8.68 -3.44
CA ALA A 75 -13.80 -9.41 -2.64
C ALA A 75 -13.35 -10.70 -3.33
N PRO A 76 -12.02 -10.98 -3.39
CA PRO A 76 -11.51 -12.19 -4.00
C PRO A 76 -11.91 -13.43 -3.19
N GLN A 77 -12.46 -14.44 -3.87
CA GLN A 77 -13.02 -15.63 -3.21
C GLN A 77 -11.96 -16.71 -2.93
N VAL A 78 -10.77 -16.60 -3.52
CA VAL A 78 -9.62 -17.50 -3.32
C VAL A 78 -8.60 -16.85 -2.39
N LYS A 79 -7.59 -17.60 -1.94
CA LYS A 79 -6.46 -17.04 -1.20
C LYS A 79 -5.73 -16.02 -2.07
N SER A 80 -5.73 -14.77 -1.66
CA SER A 80 -5.27 -13.68 -2.51
C SER A 80 -4.42 -12.68 -1.74
N ILE A 81 -3.57 -11.99 -2.47
CA ILE A 81 -2.81 -10.84 -1.96
C ILE A 81 -3.32 -9.60 -2.69
N SER A 82 -3.80 -8.63 -1.95
CA SER A 82 -4.15 -7.33 -2.53
C SER A 82 -3.01 -6.34 -2.37
N LEU A 83 -2.83 -5.47 -3.37
CA LEU A 83 -1.87 -4.40 -3.39
C LEU A 83 -2.55 -3.08 -3.78
N ASP A 84 -2.51 -2.10 -2.88
CA ASP A 84 -2.88 -0.72 -3.21
C ASP A 84 -1.62 0.07 -3.55
N VAL A 85 -1.43 0.37 -4.83
CA VAL A 85 -0.26 1.11 -5.32
C VAL A 85 -0.60 2.58 -5.43
N GLY A 86 -0.22 3.32 -4.40
CA GLY A 86 -0.31 4.78 -4.36
C GLY A 86 0.87 5.47 -5.03
N GLY A 87 0.97 6.79 -4.83
CA GLY A 87 2.13 7.57 -5.30
C GLY A 87 3.40 7.33 -4.47
N THR A 88 3.27 7.05 -3.18
CA THR A 88 4.40 6.97 -2.23
C THR A 88 4.64 5.56 -1.70
N THR A 89 3.57 4.79 -1.49
CA THR A 89 3.61 3.46 -0.87
C THR A 89 2.79 2.46 -1.67
N THR A 90 3.10 1.19 -1.45
CA THR A 90 2.26 0.05 -1.80
C THR A 90 1.83 -0.64 -0.51
N ASP A 91 0.52 -0.73 -0.30
CA ASP A 91 -0.08 -1.40 0.85
C ASP A 91 -0.50 -2.81 0.45
N ILE A 92 -0.02 -3.81 1.20
CA ILE A 92 -0.20 -5.23 0.92
C ILE A 92 -1.12 -5.81 1.99
N ALA A 93 -2.17 -6.56 1.60
CA ALA A 93 -3.04 -7.27 2.54
C ALA A 93 -3.40 -8.67 2.03
N PHE A 94 -3.68 -9.60 2.96
CA PHE A 94 -3.99 -10.99 2.67
C PHE A 94 -5.49 -11.27 2.81
N TRP A 95 -6.01 -12.16 1.93
CA TRP A 95 -7.42 -12.50 1.81
C TRP A 95 -7.63 -14.00 1.76
N GLU A 96 -8.71 -14.47 2.35
CA GLU A 96 -9.17 -15.85 2.25
C GLU A 96 -10.70 -15.91 2.24
N ASN A 97 -11.28 -16.59 1.26
CA ASN A 97 -12.74 -16.81 1.15
C ASN A 97 -13.57 -15.51 1.22
N GLY A 98 -13.16 -14.48 0.47
CA GLY A 98 -13.87 -13.21 0.39
C GLY A 98 -13.65 -12.26 1.58
N LEU A 99 -12.82 -12.64 2.56
CA LEU A 99 -12.57 -11.85 3.76
C LEU A 99 -11.10 -11.47 3.89
N PRO A 100 -10.80 -10.22 4.29
CA PRO A 100 -9.43 -9.84 4.61
C PRO A 100 -8.99 -10.51 5.91
N LEU A 101 -7.76 -11.03 5.93
CA LEU A 101 -7.21 -11.66 7.12
C LEU A 101 -6.86 -10.63 8.19
N LEU A 102 -7.13 -10.96 9.45
CA LEU A 102 -6.74 -10.16 10.60
C LEU A 102 -5.36 -10.55 11.12
N ALA A 103 -4.57 -9.57 11.54
CA ALA A 103 -3.29 -9.81 12.20
C ALA A 103 -3.53 -10.52 13.54
N ARG A 104 -3.03 -11.75 13.69
CA ARG A 104 -3.23 -12.59 14.89
C ARG A 104 -2.73 -11.94 16.18
N HIS A 105 -1.77 -11.03 16.08
CA HIS A 105 -1.09 -10.40 17.21
C HIS A 105 -1.23 -8.88 17.28
N GLY A 106 -2.18 -8.31 16.51
CA GLY A 106 -2.37 -6.87 16.37
C GLY A 106 -1.35 -6.23 15.43
N ALA A 107 -1.54 -4.94 15.16
CA ALA A 107 -0.68 -4.18 14.27
C ALA A 107 0.75 -4.08 14.78
N LYS A 108 1.73 -4.16 13.87
CA LYS A 108 3.12 -3.80 14.13
C LYS A 108 3.38 -2.37 13.60
N VAL A 109 3.93 -1.49 14.42
CA VAL A 109 4.31 -0.12 14.05
C VAL A 109 5.82 0.00 14.21
N ALA A 110 6.54 0.32 13.15
CA ALA A 110 8.01 0.36 13.12
C ALA A 110 8.66 -0.91 13.73
N GLY A 111 8.10 -2.09 13.44
CA GLY A 111 8.56 -3.38 13.99
C GLY A 111 8.07 -3.71 15.42
N TYR A 112 7.46 -2.77 16.12
CA TYR A 112 6.99 -2.97 17.49
C TYR A 112 5.54 -3.46 17.53
N PRO A 113 5.24 -4.59 18.21
CA PRO A 113 3.89 -5.11 18.34
C PRO A 113 3.02 -4.19 19.22
N THR A 114 1.81 -3.90 18.77
CA THR A 114 0.81 -3.10 19.50
C THR A 114 -0.37 -3.97 19.96
N ALA A 115 -1.31 -3.38 20.70
CA ALA A 115 -2.60 -3.98 21.03
C ALA A 115 -3.72 -3.57 20.04
N VAL A 116 -3.37 -2.79 19.02
CA VAL A 116 -4.32 -2.33 18.00
C VAL A 116 -4.71 -3.49 17.09
N ARG A 117 -6.00 -3.78 17.01
CA ARG A 117 -6.52 -4.77 16.07
C ARG A 117 -6.41 -4.22 14.65
N SER A 118 -5.94 -5.03 13.71
CA SER A 118 -5.77 -4.62 12.32
C SER A 118 -5.94 -5.79 11.36
N PHE A 119 -6.22 -5.48 10.11
CA PHE A 119 -5.99 -6.44 9.03
C PHE A 119 -4.52 -6.88 9.01
N HIS A 120 -4.26 -8.08 8.47
CA HIS A 120 -2.90 -8.54 8.21
C HIS A 120 -2.37 -7.83 6.97
N MET A 121 -1.72 -6.69 7.21
CA MET A 121 -1.25 -5.81 6.16
C MET A 121 0.13 -5.22 6.47
N ARG A 122 0.82 -4.81 5.40
CA ARG A 122 2.13 -4.14 5.47
C ARG A 122 2.22 -3.08 4.38
N SER A 123 2.81 -1.95 4.71
CA SER A 123 3.12 -0.87 3.79
C SER A 123 4.58 -0.91 3.39
N VAL A 124 4.86 -0.80 2.10
CA VAL A 124 6.21 -0.73 1.51
C VAL A 124 6.39 0.67 0.93
N GLY A 125 7.55 1.27 1.14
CA GLY A 125 7.87 2.61 0.64
C GLY A 125 8.18 2.65 -0.86
N ILE A 126 7.37 1.96 -1.67
CA ILE A 126 7.40 1.96 -3.13
C ILE A 126 6.03 2.37 -3.65
N GLY A 127 6.00 3.41 -4.47
CA GLY A 127 4.81 3.89 -5.16
C GLY A 127 5.19 4.58 -6.47
N GLY A 128 4.20 5.02 -7.22
CA GLY A 128 4.42 5.61 -8.54
C GLY A 128 5.37 6.81 -8.57
N ASP A 129 5.39 7.62 -7.51
CA ASP A 129 6.26 8.79 -7.38
C ASP A 129 7.58 8.49 -6.63
N SER A 130 7.90 7.22 -6.39
CA SER A 130 9.15 6.83 -5.73
C SER A 130 10.36 7.26 -6.55
N ARG A 131 11.31 7.90 -5.87
CA ARG A 131 12.59 8.31 -6.45
C ARG A 131 13.37 7.10 -6.89
N ILE A 132 14.04 7.23 -8.02
CA ILE A 132 14.97 6.22 -8.55
C ILE A 132 16.39 6.70 -8.28
N ARG A 133 17.23 5.83 -7.72
CA ARG A 133 18.67 6.05 -7.59
C ARG A 133 19.42 4.92 -8.29
N ARG A 134 20.41 5.30 -9.09
CA ARG A 134 21.36 4.32 -9.61
C ARG A 134 22.38 4.00 -8.51
N THR A 135 22.69 2.73 -8.34
CA THR A 135 23.74 2.21 -7.43
C THR A 135 24.82 1.51 -8.24
N GLU A 136 25.86 1.03 -7.59
CA GLU A 136 26.92 0.25 -8.25
C GLU A 136 26.41 -1.08 -8.82
N THR A 137 25.33 -1.64 -8.25
CA THR A 137 24.80 -2.96 -8.60
C THR A 137 23.45 -2.95 -9.31
N GLY A 138 22.91 -1.75 -9.63
CA GLY A 138 21.62 -1.63 -10.29
C GLY A 138 20.84 -0.38 -9.87
N PHE A 139 19.60 -0.54 -9.46
CA PHE A 139 18.71 0.56 -9.06
C PHE A 139 18.09 0.32 -7.69
N GLU A 140 17.94 1.42 -6.94
CA GLU A 140 17.15 1.51 -5.72
C GLU A 140 15.92 2.39 -6.01
N VAL A 141 14.72 1.93 -5.60
CA VAL A 141 13.47 2.63 -5.82
C VAL A 141 12.82 2.93 -4.47
N GLY A 142 12.51 4.21 -4.21
CA GLY A 142 11.95 4.67 -2.94
C GLY A 142 12.95 4.59 -1.76
N PRO A 143 12.47 4.73 -0.51
CA PRO A 143 11.13 5.18 -0.12
C PRO A 143 10.93 6.70 -0.29
N GLU A 144 11.94 7.42 -0.75
CA GLU A 144 11.92 8.88 -0.90
C GLU A 144 11.02 9.29 -2.06
N ARG A 145 10.24 10.37 -1.83
CA ARG A 145 9.45 11.06 -2.83
C ARG A 145 9.91 12.50 -2.94
N ILE A 146 10.22 12.95 -4.17
CA ILE A 146 10.64 14.34 -4.44
C ILE A 146 9.50 15.13 -5.07
N GLY A 147 8.70 14.48 -5.91
CA GLY A 147 7.61 15.13 -6.64
C GLY A 147 6.83 14.12 -7.47
N PRO A 148 5.93 14.59 -8.34
CA PRO A 148 5.25 13.73 -9.29
C PRO A 148 6.21 13.27 -10.40
N ALA A 149 5.79 12.27 -11.17
CA ALA A 149 6.52 11.78 -12.34
C ALA A 149 6.82 12.89 -13.37
N MET A 150 7.92 12.79 -14.08
CA MET A 150 8.24 13.71 -15.18
C MET A 150 7.16 13.72 -16.27
N ALA A 151 6.53 12.59 -16.52
CA ALA A 151 5.39 12.46 -17.42
C ALA A 151 4.20 13.37 -17.07
N VAL A 152 4.11 13.86 -15.85
CA VAL A 152 3.03 14.77 -15.38
C VAL A 152 3.59 16.07 -14.81
N GLY A 153 4.77 16.49 -15.27
CA GLY A 153 5.37 17.77 -14.95
C GLY A 153 6.34 17.77 -13.77
N GLY A 154 6.76 16.61 -13.29
CA GLY A 154 7.82 16.48 -12.30
C GLY A 154 9.20 16.86 -12.81
N CYS A 155 10.16 17.04 -11.89
CA CYS A 155 11.53 17.46 -12.20
C CYS A 155 12.54 16.31 -12.25
N GLU A 156 12.23 15.20 -11.56
CA GLU A 156 13.08 14.02 -11.49
C GLU A 156 12.30 12.77 -11.93
N PRO A 157 13.00 11.75 -12.52
CA PRO A 157 12.36 10.51 -12.91
C PRO A 157 11.90 9.70 -11.69
N THR A 158 10.73 9.07 -11.84
CA THR A 158 10.10 8.24 -10.83
C THR A 158 9.76 6.86 -11.39
N LEU A 159 9.28 5.95 -10.51
CA LEU A 159 8.82 4.63 -10.92
C LEU A 159 7.71 4.71 -11.99
N SER A 160 6.80 5.71 -11.92
CA SER A 160 5.79 5.91 -12.96
C SER A 160 6.39 6.16 -14.34
N ASP A 161 7.48 6.96 -14.41
CA ASP A 161 8.17 7.20 -15.69
C ASP A 161 8.79 5.91 -16.22
N ALA A 162 9.38 5.08 -15.35
CA ALA A 162 9.91 3.78 -15.75
C ALA A 162 8.80 2.84 -16.27
N LEU A 163 7.64 2.79 -15.60
CA LEU A 163 6.49 1.99 -16.03
C LEU A 163 5.95 2.45 -17.41
N ILE A 164 5.94 3.76 -17.68
CA ILE A 164 5.53 4.34 -18.97
C ILE A 164 6.52 3.94 -20.07
N VAL A 165 7.82 4.07 -19.82
CA VAL A 165 8.87 3.75 -20.81
C VAL A 165 8.95 2.24 -21.07
N ALA A 166 8.73 1.42 -20.04
CA ALA A 166 8.62 -0.03 -20.17
C ALA A 166 7.30 -0.49 -20.85
N GLY A 167 6.40 0.44 -21.22
CA GLY A 167 5.13 0.14 -21.88
C GLY A 167 4.10 -0.54 -20.98
N ARG A 168 4.27 -0.46 -19.65
CA ARG A 168 3.38 -1.10 -18.66
C ARG A 168 2.14 -0.27 -18.35
N VAL A 169 2.20 1.05 -18.53
CA VAL A 169 1.09 2.00 -18.34
C VAL A 169 1.12 3.07 -19.44
N GLY A 170 -0.04 3.70 -19.68
CA GLY A 170 -0.18 4.68 -20.75
C GLY A 170 -0.87 5.97 -20.30
N PHE A 171 -0.16 6.81 -19.55
CA PHE A 171 -0.63 8.14 -19.15
C PHE A 171 0.50 9.18 -19.25
N GLY A 172 0.12 10.46 -19.24
CA GLY A 172 1.08 11.57 -19.24
C GLY A 172 1.91 11.72 -20.52
N ASP A 173 2.98 12.50 -20.44
CA ASP A 173 3.92 12.76 -21.53
C ASP A 173 4.99 11.68 -21.61
N LYS A 174 4.88 10.79 -22.59
CA LYS A 174 5.85 9.71 -22.85
C LYS A 174 7.25 10.24 -23.19
N ALA A 175 7.35 11.41 -23.85
CA ALA A 175 8.66 11.99 -24.18
C ALA A 175 9.37 12.50 -22.93
N ALA A 176 8.64 13.09 -21.99
CA ALA A 176 9.18 13.50 -20.70
C ALA A 176 9.62 12.29 -19.86
N ALA A 177 8.82 11.21 -19.79
CA ALA A 177 9.22 9.97 -19.13
C ALA A 177 10.48 9.37 -19.75
N HIS A 178 10.56 9.30 -21.08
CA HIS A 178 11.73 8.79 -21.79
C HIS A 178 12.98 9.62 -21.49
N LYS A 179 12.87 10.96 -21.49
CA LYS A 179 13.95 11.87 -21.09
C LYS A 179 14.41 11.59 -19.65
N GLY A 180 13.48 11.32 -18.74
CA GLY A 180 13.80 10.93 -17.36
C GLY A 180 14.64 9.67 -17.29
N MET A 181 14.24 8.61 -18.01
CA MET A 181 15.01 7.37 -18.05
C MET A 181 16.39 7.57 -18.70
N GLN A 182 16.49 8.41 -19.74
CA GLN A 182 17.79 8.75 -20.37
C GLN A 182 18.77 9.38 -19.38
N GLN A 183 18.32 10.18 -18.42
CA GLN A 183 19.19 10.78 -17.39
C GLN A 183 19.85 9.72 -16.49
N LEU A 184 19.27 8.53 -16.40
CA LEU A 184 19.76 7.41 -15.59
C LEU A 184 20.65 6.45 -16.40
N CYS A 185 20.74 6.60 -17.74
CA CYS A 185 21.52 5.72 -18.58
C CYS A 185 23.02 5.97 -18.44
N LEU A 186 23.80 4.90 -18.45
CA LEU A 186 25.23 4.93 -18.69
C LEU A 186 25.53 4.72 -20.18
N MET A 187 26.82 4.85 -20.56
CA MET A 187 27.23 4.66 -21.94
C MET A 187 26.87 3.26 -22.45
N GLY A 188 26.12 3.21 -23.55
CA GLY A 188 25.67 1.96 -24.18
C GLY A 188 24.31 1.43 -23.71
N GLU A 189 23.70 2.04 -22.71
CA GLU A 189 22.35 1.65 -22.22
C GLU A 189 21.25 2.44 -22.95
N THR A 190 20.12 1.80 -23.14
CA THR A 190 18.90 2.45 -23.65
C THR A 190 17.94 2.80 -22.51
N ALA A 191 17.10 3.82 -22.69
CA ALA A 191 16.08 4.19 -21.71
C ALA A 191 15.11 3.04 -21.41
N ALA A 192 14.83 2.18 -22.39
CA ALA A 192 13.95 1.03 -22.23
C ALA A 192 14.59 -0.05 -21.33
N GLU A 193 15.86 -0.35 -21.51
CA GLU A 193 16.60 -1.30 -20.64
C GLU A 193 16.66 -0.79 -19.21
N VAL A 194 17.00 0.50 -19.02
CA VAL A 194 17.02 1.14 -17.70
C VAL A 194 15.64 1.10 -17.05
N ALA A 195 14.58 1.42 -17.80
CA ALA A 195 13.21 1.37 -17.28
C ALA A 195 12.81 -0.04 -16.82
N MET A 196 13.15 -1.08 -17.57
CA MET A 196 12.91 -2.47 -17.18
C MET A 196 13.67 -2.85 -15.90
N GLN A 197 14.95 -2.44 -15.77
CA GLN A 197 15.74 -2.70 -14.56
C GLN A 197 15.15 -1.99 -13.32
N VAL A 198 14.65 -0.76 -13.49
CA VAL A 198 14.00 -0.01 -12.41
C VAL A 198 12.71 -0.70 -11.96
N VAL A 199 11.86 -1.14 -12.91
CA VAL A 199 10.64 -1.88 -12.59
C VAL A 199 10.98 -3.19 -11.88
N GLU A 200 11.97 -3.91 -12.35
CA GLU A 200 12.45 -5.16 -11.74
C GLU A 200 12.95 -4.94 -10.29
N ALA A 201 13.68 -3.86 -10.05
CA ALA A 201 14.13 -3.50 -8.70
C ALA A 201 12.95 -3.22 -7.76
N ALA A 202 11.93 -2.47 -8.22
CA ALA A 202 10.73 -2.19 -7.44
C ALA A 202 9.93 -3.47 -7.12
N VAL A 203 9.70 -4.31 -8.12
CA VAL A 203 8.99 -5.58 -7.99
C VAL A 203 9.71 -6.52 -7.03
N SER A 204 11.05 -6.59 -7.10
CA SER A 204 11.87 -7.43 -6.22
C SER A 204 11.70 -7.08 -4.73
N VAL A 205 11.61 -5.79 -4.39
CA VAL A 205 11.39 -5.34 -3.00
C VAL A 205 9.98 -5.71 -2.53
N ILE A 206 8.97 -5.56 -3.39
CA ILE A 206 7.58 -5.92 -3.05
C ILE A 206 7.47 -7.42 -2.84
N GLU A 207 8.03 -8.23 -3.75
CA GLU A 207 8.05 -9.69 -3.64
C GLU A 207 8.76 -10.14 -2.35
N ALA A 208 9.92 -9.58 -2.04
CA ALA A 208 10.64 -9.88 -0.80
C ALA A 208 9.77 -9.60 0.44
N THR A 209 9.04 -8.47 0.44
CA THR A 209 8.11 -8.13 1.52
C THR A 209 6.95 -9.11 1.63
N ILE A 210 6.37 -9.53 0.49
CA ILE A 210 5.33 -10.56 0.47
C ILE A 210 5.86 -11.87 1.06
N ASN A 211 7.05 -12.32 0.64
CA ASN A 211 7.66 -13.54 1.13
C ASN A 211 7.94 -13.49 2.64
N GLU A 212 8.38 -12.33 3.16
CA GLU A 212 8.51 -12.12 4.61
C GLU A 212 7.15 -12.22 5.32
N MET A 213 6.08 -11.63 4.76
CA MET A 213 4.73 -11.71 5.33
C MET A 213 4.20 -13.15 5.32
N LEU A 214 4.42 -13.91 4.24
CA LEU A 214 4.05 -15.32 4.14
C LEU A 214 4.80 -16.17 5.17
N HIS A 215 6.10 -15.95 5.30
CA HIS A 215 6.92 -16.62 6.31
C HIS A 215 6.46 -16.27 7.74
N GLU A 216 6.27 -14.98 8.05
CA GLU A 216 5.74 -14.57 9.35
C GLU A 216 4.38 -15.22 9.66
N TRP A 217 3.51 -15.34 8.65
CA TRP A 217 2.19 -15.97 8.82
C TRP A 217 2.34 -17.46 9.15
N SER A 218 3.21 -18.18 8.46
CA SER A 218 3.40 -19.64 8.63
C SER A 218 3.98 -20.02 10.00
N ILE A 219 4.87 -19.19 10.58
CA ILE A 219 5.51 -19.47 11.86
C ILE A 219 4.72 -18.98 13.08
N GLN A 220 3.59 -18.27 12.88
CA GLN A 220 2.79 -17.79 13.99
C GLN A 220 2.12 -18.94 14.74
N PRO A 221 2.19 -18.97 16.09
CA PRO A 221 1.51 -19.99 16.88
C PRO A 221 0.01 -20.03 16.61
N VAL A 222 -0.50 -21.22 16.45
CA VAL A 222 -1.91 -21.49 16.22
C VAL A 222 -2.59 -21.72 17.56
N TYR A 223 -3.62 -20.94 17.87
CA TYR A 223 -4.30 -21.00 19.16
C TYR A 223 -5.75 -21.48 19.06
N THR A 224 -6.29 -21.63 17.85
CA THR A 224 -7.67 -22.09 17.67
C THR A 224 -7.69 -23.47 17.00
N VAL A 225 -8.71 -24.27 17.34
CA VAL A 225 -8.92 -25.60 16.74
C VAL A 225 -9.12 -25.46 15.21
N ASN A 226 -9.80 -24.41 14.78
CA ASN A 226 -10.03 -24.15 13.36
C ASN A 226 -8.73 -23.90 12.59
N ASP A 227 -7.79 -23.17 13.17
CA ASP A 227 -6.48 -22.92 12.56
C ASP A 227 -5.62 -24.21 12.51
N VAL A 228 -5.75 -25.08 13.51
CA VAL A 228 -5.08 -26.40 13.53
C VAL A 228 -5.59 -27.30 12.41
N ILE A 229 -6.91 -27.27 12.16
CA ILE A 229 -7.56 -28.09 11.13
C ILE A 229 -7.23 -27.57 9.71
N LYS A 230 -7.19 -26.25 9.52
CA LYS A 230 -6.96 -25.62 8.21
C LYS A 230 -5.49 -25.56 7.79
N GLY A 231 -4.57 -25.80 8.72
CA GLY A 231 -3.13 -25.58 8.50
C GLY A 231 -2.74 -24.11 8.58
N THR A 232 -1.43 -23.86 8.66
CA THR A 232 -0.87 -22.49 8.76
C THR A 232 -0.36 -21.97 7.43
N GLU A 233 -0.35 -22.80 6.38
CA GLU A 233 0.17 -22.43 5.07
C GLU A 233 -0.81 -21.56 4.31
N PHE A 234 -0.34 -20.39 3.89
CA PHE A 234 -1.05 -19.48 3.02
C PHE A 234 -0.35 -19.46 1.67
N GLU A 235 -0.92 -20.15 0.71
CA GLU A 235 -0.46 -20.15 -0.68
C GLU A 235 -1.37 -19.22 -1.49
N PRO A 236 -0.88 -18.07 -1.96
CA PRO A 236 -1.69 -17.16 -2.75
C PRO A 236 -1.96 -17.73 -4.15
N GLU A 237 -3.19 -17.57 -4.62
CA GLU A 237 -3.67 -18.01 -5.93
C GLU A 237 -3.93 -16.83 -6.87
N LEU A 238 -4.01 -15.59 -6.34
CA LEU A 238 -4.40 -14.40 -7.09
C LEU A 238 -3.74 -13.16 -6.49
N LEU A 239 -3.31 -12.23 -7.34
CA LEU A 239 -2.98 -10.86 -6.96
C LEU A 239 -4.12 -9.93 -7.36
N VAL A 240 -4.56 -9.07 -6.44
CA VAL A 240 -5.59 -8.06 -6.70
C VAL A 240 -4.98 -6.68 -6.61
N GLY A 241 -5.10 -5.88 -7.68
CA GLY A 241 -4.51 -4.56 -7.77
C GLY A 241 -5.51 -3.42 -7.67
N VAL A 242 -5.23 -2.46 -6.78
CA VAL A 242 -5.95 -1.18 -6.71
C VAL A 242 -4.99 -0.01 -6.59
N GLY A 243 -5.51 1.21 -6.72
CA GLY A 243 -4.71 2.44 -6.71
C GLY A 243 -4.29 2.93 -8.10
N GLY A 244 -3.84 4.17 -8.18
CA GLY A 244 -3.53 4.83 -9.46
C GLY A 244 -2.31 4.26 -10.20
N GLY A 245 -1.36 3.67 -9.47
CA GLY A 245 -0.15 3.05 -10.01
C GLY A 245 -0.26 1.53 -10.23
N ALA A 246 -1.40 0.93 -9.88
CA ALA A 246 -1.57 -0.51 -9.78
C ALA A 246 -1.25 -1.28 -11.07
N ALA A 247 -1.85 -0.87 -12.20
CA ALA A 247 -1.89 -1.70 -13.41
C ALA A 247 -0.51 -2.17 -13.88
N GLY A 248 0.47 -1.27 -13.97
CA GLY A 248 1.79 -1.62 -14.50
C GLY A 248 2.65 -2.44 -13.54
N LEU A 249 2.66 -2.05 -12.28
CA LEU A 249 3.52 -2.66 -11.26
C LEU A 249 3.03 -4.06 -10.85
N ILE A 250 1.71 -4.21 -10.69
CA ILE A 250 1.12 -5.49 -10.28
C ILE A 250 1.18 -6.52 -11.39
N MET A 251 1.02 -6.13 -12.66
CA MET A 251 1.21 -7.04 -13.78
C MET A 251 2.64 -7.59 -13.81
N ALA A 252 3.65 -6.73 -13.60
CA ALA A 252 5.03 -7.15 -13.52
C ALA A 252 5.30 -8.07 -12.32
N LEU A 253 4.67 -7.79 -11.18
CA LEU A 253 4.74 -8.66 -10.00
C LEU A 253 4.09 -10.02 -10.25
N GLY A 254 2.92 -10.05 -10.91
CA GLY A 254 2.21 -11.29 -11.26
C GLY A 254 3.03 -12.17 -12.20
N GLU A 255 3.66 -11.59 -13.23
CA GLU A 255 4.58 -12.27 -14.12
C GLU A 255 5.75 -12.92 -13.35
N ARG A 256 6.33 -12.18 -12.40
CA ARG A 256 7.46 -12.64 -11.59
C ARG A 256 7.08 -13.74 -10.61
N MET A 257 5.94 -13.62 -9.93
CA MET A 257 5.47 -14.60 -8.95
C MET A 257 4.74 -15.78 -9.59
N GLY A 258 4.46 -15.74 -10.90
CA GLY A 258 3.67 -16.78 -11.60
C GLY A 258 2.21 -16.82 -11.16
N LEU A 259 1.66 -15.69 -10.71
CA LEU A 259 0.29 -15.59 -10.23
C LEU A 259 -0.60 -14.78 -11.20
N PRO A 260 -1.86 -15.17 -11.38
CA PRO A 260 -2.83 -14.36 -12.11
C PRO A 260 -3.06 -13.03 -11.38
N VAL A 261 -3.41 -11.99 -12.16
CA VAL A 261 -3.65 -10.64 -11.68
C VAL A 261 -5.06 -10.20 -12.02
N GLU A 262 -5.76 -9.64 -11.05
CA GLU A 262 -7.06 -9.00 -11.22
C GLU A 262 -6.97 -7.52 -10.83
N ILE A 263 -7.51 -6.65 -11.68
CA ILE A 263 -7.67 -5.21 -11.39
C ILE A 263 -9.15 -4.90 -11.51
N PRO A 264 -9.87 -4.76 -10.41
CA PRO A 264 -11.32 -4.57 -10.43
C PRO A 264 -11.71 -3.24 -11.09
N ALA A 265 -12.89 -3.20 -11.69
CA ALA A 265 -13.46 -1.95 -12.17
C ALA A 265 -13.61 -0.96 -11.00
N GLY A 266 -13.10 0.26 -11.16
CA GLY A 266 -13.05 1.24 -10.06
C GLY A 266 -11.81 1.14 -9.17
N ALA A 267 -10.82 0.32 -9.49
CA ALA A 267 -9.58 0.14 -8.73
C ALA A 267 -8.89 1.46 -8.34
N THR A 268 -8.94 2.48 -9.20
CA THR A 268 -8.31 3.79 -8.95
C THR A 268 -8.97 4.60 -7.83
N VAL A 269 -10.19 4.26 -7.45
CA VAL A 269 -10.95 4.95 -6.39
C VAL A 269 -11.30 4.03 -5.22
N ALA A 270 -10.71 2.82 -5.17
CA ALA A 270 -11.00 1.83 -4.14
C ALA A 270 -10.85 2.39 -2.72
N ASN A 271 -9.78 3.14 -2.44
CA ASN A 271 -9.54 3.77 -1.13
C ASN A 271 -10.68 4.73 -0.74
N ALA A 272 -11.17 5.54 -1.69
CA ALA A 272 -12.28 6.47 -1.44
C ALA A 272 -13.60 5.72 -1.21
N VAL A 273 -13.84 4.63 -1.94
CA VAL A 273 -15.02 3.76 -1.77
C VAL A 273 -15.00 3.10 -0.39
N GLY A 274 -13.86 2.60 0.04
CA GLY A 274 -13.74 1.96 1.35
C GLY A 274 -13.75 2.94 2.54
N ALA A 275 -13.52 4.24 2.29
CA ALA A 275 -13.63 5.28 3.28
C ALA A 275 -15.07 5.84 3.42
N ALA A 276 -15.97 5.56 2.47
CA ALA A 276 -17.36 5.99 2.46
C ALA A 276 -18.27 5.04 3.24
#